data_05dcef479d13efe0a4457c2eaa647cfb
#
_entry.id   05dcef479d13efe0a4457c2eaa647cfb
#
_cell.length_a   1.000
_cell.length_b   1.000
_cell.length_c   1.000
_cell.angle_alpha   90.00
_cell.angle_beta   90.00
_cell.angle_gamma   90.00
#
_symmetry.space_group_name_H-M   'P 1'
#
loop_
_entity.id
_entity.type
_entity.pdbx_description
1 polymer ?
#
loop_
_entity_poly.entity_id
_entity_poly.type
_entity_poly.pdbx_seq_one_letter_code
_entity_poly.pdbx_strand_id
1 'polypeptide(L)'
;MNFQPFIMFSVFLVPFILILTVEMPQWLMFILMAVTGVGMAGVGMNVMHDSNHDSFSSKKWVNKLMGSSIYILAGNVYNWKVQHNVLHHTFTNIKDHDEDIDAGRIIRFSKHSKWLKIHKLQKYYSIFLYGLLTINWAITTDIKQMHNYLKRKLSYGKFPSPAVEWTKLVVSKLVYYSLWIVLPLVVLDIVWWIVLIGFFVMHYTASIMHYKKSN
;
A
#
# COMPACT_ATOMS: atom_id res chain seq x y z
N MET A 1 23.81 10.84 9.47
CA MET A 1 22.87 10.98 8.33
C MET A 1 22.23 9.62 8.11
N ASN A 2 20.89 9.52 8.18
CA ASN A 2 20.24 8.22 7.99
C ASN A 2 20.09 7.95 6.49
N PHE A 3 20.87 7.00 5.95
CA PHE A 3 20.84 6.63 4.51
C PHE A 3 19.69 5.69 4.16
N GLN A 4 18.98 5.16 5.13
CA GLN A 4 17.92 4.17 4.92
C GLN A 4 16.81 4.64 3.97
N PRO A 5 16.26 5.87 4.06
CA PRO A 5 15.24 6.33 3.12
C PRO A 5 15.73 6.39 1.68
N PHE A 6 16.97 6.86 1.48
CA PHE A 6 17.59 6.92 0.16
C PHE A 6 17.69 5.52 -0.47
N ILE A 7 18.16 4.54 0.29
CA ILE A 7 18.23 3.15 -0.16
C ILE A 7 16.83 2.63 -0.53
N MET A 8 15.81 2.85 0.33
CA MET A 8 14.45 2.35 0.08
C MET A 8 13.84 2.96 -1.18
N PHE A 9 13.98 4.28 -1.38
CA PHE A 9 13.52 4.93 -2.61
C PHE A 9 14.32 4.47 -3.84
N SER A 10 15.61 4.23 -3.71
CA SER A 10 16.43 3.71 -4.82
C SER A 10 15.98 2.31 -5.22
N VAL A 11 15.76 1.40 -4.28
CA VAL A 11 15.23 0.05 -4.55
C VAL A 11 13.82 0.09 -5.13
N PHE A 12 13.02 1.11 -4.79
CA PHE A 12 11.67 1.30 -5.32
C PHE A 12 11.67 1.86 -6.74
N LEU A 13 12.47 2.88 -7.03
CA LEU A 13 12.36 3.64 -8.28
C LEU A 13 13.37 3.22 -9.36
N VAL A 14 14.61 2.89 -8.99
CA VAL A 14 15.65 2.59 -9.97
C VAL A 14 15.32 1.38 -10.85
N PRO A 15 14.82 0.24 -10.32
CA PRO A 15 14.46 -0.89 -11.17
C PRO A 15 13.36 -0.54 -12.18
N PHE A 16 12.38 0.26 -11.77
CA PHE A 16 11.31 0.72 -12.67
C PHE A 16 11.84 1.67 -13.76
N ILE A 17 12.74 2.59 -13.41
CA ILE A 17 13.41 3.47 -14.39
C ILE A 17 14.20 2.63 -15.39
N LEU A 18 14.94 1.61 -14.95
CA LEU A 18 15.67 0.72 -15.83
C LEU A 18 14.74 -0.02 -16.80
N ILE A 19 13.59 -0.48 -16.36
CA ILE A 19 12.57 -1.11 -17.23
C ILE A 19 12.13 -0.14 -18.34
N LEU A 20 11.96 1.14 -18.02
CA LEU A 20 11.49 2.14 -18.98
C LEU A 20 12.56 2.63 -19.95
N THR A 21 13.85 2.47 -19.61
CA THR A 21 14.96 3.13 -20.34
C THR A 21 15.97 2.18 -20.99
N VAL A 22 15.94 0.89 -20.60
CA VAL A 22 16.91 -0.11 -21.08
C VAL A 22 16.15 -1.27 -21.70
N GLU A 23 16.51 -1.62 -22.93
CA GLU A 23 16.00 -2.83 -23.57
C GLU A 23 16.48 -4.07 -22.83
N MET A 24 15.53 -4.95 -22.47
CA MET A 24 15.83 -6.16 -21.71
C MET A 24 14.81 -7.27 -21.98
N PRO A 25 15.16 -8.54 -21.72
CA PRO A 25 14.20 -9.64 -21.86
C PRO A 25 13.10 -9.56 -20.79
N GLN A 26 11.89 -10.01 -21.11
CA GLN A 26 10.70 -9.90 -20.26
C GLN A 26 10.87 -10.53 -18.88
N TRP A 27 11.58 -11.65 -18.76
CA TRP A 27 11.84 -12.29 -17.48
C TRP A 27 12.61 -11.37 -16.50
N LEU A 28 13.54 -10.55 -17.04
CA LEU A 28 14.29 -9.59 -16.23
C LEU A 28 13.40 -8.43 -15.80
N MET A 29 12.45 -7.98 -16.64
CA MET A 29 11.44 -6.99 -16.25
C MET A 29 10.63 -7.46 -15.03
N PHE A 30 10.18 -8.73 -15.00
CA PHE A 30 9.46 -9.28 -13.86
C PHE A 30 10.31 -9.34 -12.58
N ILE A 31 11.59 -9.68 -12.68
CA ILE A 31 12.51 -9.64 -11.54
C ILE A 31 12.64 -8.20 -11.02
N LEU A 32 12.84 -7.22 -11.91
CA LEU A 32 12.94 -5.81 -11.53
C LEU A 32 11.63 -5.29 -10.94
N MET A 33 10.47 -5.72 -11.43
CA MET A 33 9.18 -5.39 -10.82
C MET A 33 9.02 -6.01 -9.43
N ALA A 34 9.54 -7.22 -9.20
CA ALA A 34 9.58 -7.80 -7.85
C ALA A 34 10.51 -6.99 -6.93
N VAL A 35 11.68 -6.56 -7.39
CA VAL A 35 12.59 -5.67 -6.63
C VAL A 35 11.92 -4.34 -6.33
N THR A 36 11.20 -3.75 -7.30
CA THR A 36 10.36 -2.56 -7.10
C THR A 36 9.33 -2.81 -5.98
N GLY A 37 8.69 -3.99 -5.95
CA GLY A 37 7.76 -4.38 -4.89
C GLY A 37 8.42 -4.45 -3.50
N VAL A 38 9.65 -4.96 -3.40
CA VAL A 38 10.44 -4.92 -2.15
C VAL A 38 10.69 -3.47 -1.72
N GLY A 39 11.09 -2.61 -2.66
CA GLY A 39 11.28 -1.18 -2.40
C GLY A 39 9.99 -0.49 -1.97
N MET A 40 8.87 -0.81 -2.62
CA MET A 40 7.52 -0.33 -2.26
C MET A 40 7.17 -0.65 -0.80
N ALA A 41 7.38 -1.89 -0.38
CA ALA A 41 7.19 -2.31 1.01
C ALA A 41 8.15 -1.58 1.97
N GLY A 42 9.41 -1.43 1.58
CA GLY A 42 10.42 -0.71 2.37
C GLY A 42 10.07 0.76 2.60
N VAL A 43 9.64 1.48 1.54
CA VAL A 43 9.16 2.87 1.66
C VAL A 43 7.92 2.92 2.54
N GLY A 44 6.95 2.01 2.34
CA GLY A 44 5.71 1.97 3.10
C GLY A 44 5.93 1.74 4.60
N MET A 45 6.71 0.71 4.95
CA MET A 45 6.87 0.27 6.34
C MET A 45 7.86 1.10 7.18
N ASN A 46 8.77 1.84 6.54
CA ASN A 46 9.80 2.58 7.28
C ASN A 46 9.68 4.09 7.03
N VAL A 47 9.63 4.53 5.79
CA VAL A 47 9.65 5.98 5.49
C VAL A 47 8.26 6.59 5.69
N MET A 48 7.26 6.06 4.99
CA MET A 48 5.88 6.54 5.03
C MET A 48 5.26 6.37 6.43
N HIS A 49 5.41 5.17 7.00
CA HIS A 49 4.88 4.81 8.32
C HIS A 49 5.42 5.75 9.41
N ASP A 50 6.74 5.81 9.58
CA ASP A 50 7.37 6.62 10.62
C ASP A 50 7.09 8.12 10.44
N SER A 51 7.01 8.57 9.18
CA SER A 51 6.69 9.96 8.87
C SER A 51 5.25 10.33 9.23
N ASN A 52 4.28 9.44 9.02
CA ASN A 52 2.89 9.67 9.39
C ASN A 52 2.62 9.50 10.90
N HIS A 53 3.59 8.93 11.64
CA HIS A 53 3.67 8.98 13.10
C HIS A 53 4.44 10.20 13.64
N ASP A 54 4.90 11.11 12.76
CA ASP A 54 5.73 12.26 13.11
C ASP A 54 7.07 11.87 13.80
N SER A 55 7.53 10.62 13.64
CA SER A 55 8.73 10.06 14.27
C SER A 55 9.97 9.98 13.36
N PHE A 56 9.79 10.20 12.05
CA PHE A 56 10.87 10.11 11.07
C PHE A 56 11.90 11.25 11.20
N SER A 57 11.44 12.46 11.50
CA SER A 57 12.28 13.66 11.63
C SER A 57 11.75 14.61 12.69
N SER A 58 12.68 15.35 13.35
CA SER A 58 12.31 16.48 14.21
C SER A 58 11.64 17.64 13.47
N LYS A 59 11.78 17.70 12.13
CA LYS A 59 11.21 18.74 11.29
C LYS A 59 9.85 18.31 10.73
N LYS A 60 8.76 18.95 11.15
CA LYS A 60 7.39 18.64 10.73
C LYS A 60 7.19 18.61 9.20
N TRP A 61 7.83 19.53 8.46
CA TRP A 61 7.72 19.57 7.01
C TRP A 61 8.34 18.33 6.35
N VAL A 62 9.41 17.77 6.91
CA VAL A 62 10.04 16.53 6.43
C VAL A 62 9.08 15.36 6.65
N ASN A 63 8.48 15.24 7.83
CA ASN A 63 7.48 14.19 8.10
C ASN A 63 6.29 14.30 7.14
N LYS A 64 5.80 15.52 6.87
CA LYS A 64 4.73 15.74 5.91
C LYS A 64 5.13 15.32 4.48
N LEU A 65 6.33 15.68 4.03
CA LEU A 65 6.84 15.33 2.71
C LEU A 65 7.02 13.81 2.57
N MET A 66 7.73 13.18 3.51
CA MET A 66 8.00 11.74 3.48
C MET A 66 6.71 10.92 3.69
N GLY A 67 5.80 11.37 4.56
CA GLY A 67 4.49 10.75 4.76
C GLY A 67 3.61 10.80 3.52
N SER A 68 3.77 11.83 2.67
CA SER A 68 3.04 11.93 1.40
C SER A 68 3.49 10.89 0.35
N SER A 69 4.60 10.17 0.59
CA SER A 69 5.00 9.04 -0.27
C SER A 69 3.94 7.95 -0.38
N ILE A 70 2.99 7.89 0.55
CA ILE A 70 1.84 6.98 0.47
C ILE A 70 1.05 7.12 -0.85
N TYR A 71 1.02 8.31 -1.44
CA TYR A 71 0.30 8.54 -2.70
C TYR A 71 0.93 7.80 -3.89
N ILE A 72 2.26 7.60 -3.90
CA ILE A 72 2.94 6.78 -4.91
C ILE A 72 2.94 5.29 -4.59
N LEU A 73 2.41 4.91 -3.42
CA LEU A 73 2.18 3.53 -2.99
C LEU A 73 0.70 3.10 -3.14
N ALA A 74 -0.09 3.87 -3.87
CA ALA A 74 -1.54 3.70 -4.06
C ALA A 74 -2.41 3.99 -2.82
N GLY A 75 -1.90 4.62 -1.78
CA GLY A 75 -2.65 4.93 -0.57
C GLY A 75 -3.05 6.41 -0.45
N ASN A 76 -3.71 6.74 0.68
CA ASN A 76 -4.11 8.10 1.03
C ASN A 76 -3.75 8.41 2.48
N VAL A 77 -3.14 9.58 2.75
CA VAL A 77 -2.67 9.99 4.08
C VAL A 77 -3.81 10.05 5.11
N TYR A 78 -4.97 10.60 4.73
CA TYR A 78 -6.11 10.71 5.63
C TYR A 78 -6.64 9.33 6.02
N ASN A 79 -6.89 8.44 5.04
CA ASN A 79 -7.35 7.09 5.29
C ASN A 79 -6.38 6.34 6.20
N TRP A 80 -5.10 6.40 5.87
CA TRP A 80 -4.07 5.70 6.64
C TRP A 80 -4.01 6.20 8.09
N LYS A 81 -4.03 7.53 8.30
CA LYS A 81 -4.00 8.10 9.67
C LYS A 81 -5.25 7.73 10.48
N VAL A 82 -6.42 7.66 9.85
CA VAL A 82 -7.63 7.20 10.54
C VAL A 82 -7.55 5.71 10.85
N GLN A 83 -7.23 4.88 9.86
CA GLN A 83 -7.11 3.44 10.07
C GLN A 83 -6.05 3.12 11.13
N HIS A 84 -4.84 3.62 10.95
CA HIS A 84 -3.69 3.19 11.73
C HIS A 84 -3.57 3.95 13.06
N ASN A 85 -3.55 5.29 13.05
CA ASN A 85 -3.32 6.07 14.26
C ASN A 85 -4.57 6.19 15.15
N VAL A 86 -5.79 6.15 14.55
CA VAL A 86 -7.03 6.28 15.34
C VAL A 86 -7.62 4.91 15.67
N LEU A 87 -7.90 4.07 14.65
CA LEU A 87 -8.62 2.81 14.88
C LEU A 87 -7.67 1.73 15.42
N HIS A 88 -6.57 1.43 14.74
CA HIS A 88 -5.65 0.37 15.15
C HIS A 88 -4.97 0.67 16.50
N HIS A 89 -4.34 1.83 16.67
CA HIS A 89 -3.66 2.14 17.94
C HIS A 89 -4.59 2.29 19.14
N THR A 90 -5.85 2.73 18.94
CA THR A 90 -6.81 2.86 20.03
C THR A 90 -7.48 1.53 20.37
N PHE A 91 -7.76 0.70 19.35
CA PHE A 91 -8.57 -0.51 19.48
C PHE A 91 -7.83 -1.77 19.02
N THR A 92 -6.51 -1.82 19.19
CA THR A 92 -5.66 -2.94 18.75
C THR A 92 -6.27 -4.29 19.13
N ASN A 93 -6.48 -5.15 18.12
CA ASN A 93 -7.09 -6.48 18.23
C ASN A 93 -8.55 -6.52 18.70
N ILE A 94 -9.25 -5.40 18.77
CA ILE A 94 -10.67 -5.37 19.10
C ILE A 94 -11.48 -5.55 17.81
N LYS A 95 -12.19 -6.66 17.71
CA LYS A 95 -13.06 -6.98 16.56
C LYS A 95 -14.07 -5.85 16.32
N ASP A 96 -14.40 -5.58 15.06
CA ASP A 96 -15.31 -4.55 14.55
C ASP A 96 -14.81 -3.09 14.75
N HIS A 97 -13.66 -2.91 15.39
CA HIS A 97 -12.99 -1.61 15.56
C HIS A 97 -11.62 -1.54 14.90
N ASP A 98 -10.81 -2.59 15.01
CA ASP A 98 -9.50 -2.69 14.37
C ASP A 98 -9.65 -3.29 12.96
N GLU A 99 -9.53 -2.43 11.94
CA GLU A 99 -9.64 -2.87 10.55
C GLU A 99 -8.44 -3.71 10.08
N ASP A 100 -7.31 -3.69 10.79
CA ASP A 100 -6.13 -4.49 10.45
C ASP A 100 -6.35 -5.99 10.67
N ILE A 101 -7.29 -6.35 11.57
CA ILE A 101 -7.70 -7.75 11.80
C ILE A 101 -9.01 -8.12 11.08
N ASP A 102 -9.62 -7.19 10.34
CA ASP A 102 -10.82 -7.48 9.55
C ASP A 102 -10.46 -7.85 8.11
N ALA A 103 -10.10 -9.09 7.91
CA ALA A 103 -9.88 -9.68 6.57
C ALA A 103 -11.17 -10.27 5.97
N GLY A 104 -12.33 -9.80 6.39
CA GLY A 104 -13.62 -10.28 5.94
C GLY A 104 -13.94 -11.69 6.43
N ARG A 105 -14.58 -12.51 5.55
CA ARG A 105 -15.02 -13.86 5.93
C ARG A 105 -14.06 -14.97 5.53
N ILE A 106 -13.09 -14.69 4.67
CA ILE A 106 -12.24 -15.71 4.07
C ILE A 106 -11.02 -15.99 4.95
N ILE A 107 -10.47 -14.96 5.61
CA ILE A 107 -9.36 -15.11 6.56
C ILE A 107 -9.88 -14.74 7.95
N ARG A 108 -9.55 -15.57 8.94
CA ARG A 108 -9.92 -15.36 10.33
C ARG A 108 -8.69 -15.04 11.16
N PHE A 109 -8.50 -13.78 11.53
CA PHE A 109 -7.43 -13.33 12.42
C PHE A 109 -7.86 -13.30 13.89
N SER A 110 -9.16 -13.12 14.19
CA SER A 110 -9.66 -13.07 15.56
C SER A 110 -10.44 -14.32 15.95
N LYS A 111 -10.22 -14.84 17.17
CA LYS A 111 -11.04 -15.91 17.76
C LYS A 111 -12.52 -15.53 17.90
N HIS A 112 -12.82 -14.24 17.95
CA HIS A 112 -14.18 -13.71 18.04
C HIS A 112 -14.91 -13.63 16.69
N SER A 113 -14.18 -13.78 15.56
CA SER A 113 -14.77 -13.85 14.23
C SER A 113 -15.44 -15.21 14.01
N LYS A 114 -16.57 -15.23 13.25
CA LYS A 114 -17.31 -16.46 12.95
C LYS A 114 -16.40 -17.49 12.29
N TRP A 115 -16.39 -18.70 12.83
CA TRP A 115 -15.64 -19.81 12.25
C TRP A 115 -16.39 -20.43 11.07
N LEU A 116 -15.68 -20.68 9.97
CA LEU A 116 -16.19 -21.35 8.77
C LEU A 116 -15.33 -22.58 8.46
N LYS A 117 -15.90 -23.58 7.80
CA LYS A 117 -15.17 -24.83 7.42
C LYS A 117 -13.90 -24.58 6.63
N ILE A 118 -13.89 -23.54 5.77
CA ILE A 118 -12.73 -23.15 4.96
C ILE A 118 -11.52 -22.75 5.83
N HIS A 119 -11.74 -22.23 7.04
CA HIS A 119 -10.65 -21.81 7.93
C HIS A 119 -9.75 -22.98 8.40
N LYS A 120 -10.19 -24.23 8.27
CA LYS A 120 -9.32 -25.41 8.49
C LYS A 120 -8.12 -25.43 7.53
N LEU A 121 -8.31 -24.88 6.32
CA LEU A 121 -7.28 -24.82 5.28
C LEU A 121 -6.57 -23.46 5.23
N GLN A 122 -6.89 -22.55 6.14
CA GLN A 122 -6.38 -21.16 6.12
C GLN A 122 -4.84 -21.09 6.05
N LYS A 123 -4.13 -21.97 6.74
CA LYS A 123 -2.66 -22.03 6.71
C LYS A 123 -2.06 -22.22 5.30
N TYR A 124 -2.83 -22.77 4.35
CA TYR A 124 -2.35 -23.01 2.98
C TYR A 124 -2.67 -21.88 2.03
N TYR A 125 -3.83 -21.23 2.18
CA TYR A 125 -4.26 -20.21 1.25
C TYR A 125 -4.07 -18.76 1.75
N SER A 126 -3.89 -18.55 3.06
CA SER A 126 -3.79 -17.20 3.62
C SER A 126 -2.63 -16.40 3.04
N ILE A 127 -1.47 -17.03 2.84
CA ILE A 127 -0.31 -16.35 2.26
C ILE A 127 -0.59 -15.86 0.82
N PHE A 128 -1.32 -16.68 0.03
CA PHE A 128 -1.71 -16.29 -1.32
C PHE A 128 -2.67 -15.09 -1.29
N LEU A 129 -3.71 -15.14 -0.45
CA LEU A 129 -4.67 -14.04 -0.31
C LEU A 129 -4.02 -12.78 0.28
N TYR A 130 -3.07 -12.96 1.19
CA TYR A 130 -2.31 -11.84 1.73
C TYR A 130 -1.52 -11.12 0.64
N GLY A 131 -0.96 -11.86 -0.31
CA GLY A 131 -0.29 -11.29 -1.49
C GLY A 131 -1.18 -10.37 -2.36
N LEU A 132 -2.51 -10.48 -2.25
CA LEU A 132 -3.45 -9.63 -2.97
C LEU A 132 -3.84 -8.35 -2.20
N LEU A 133 -3.35 -8.17 -0.97
CA LEU A 133 -3.83 -7.14 -0.05
C LEU A 133 -3.55 -5.73 -0.59
N THR A 134 -2.34 -5.44 -1.08
CA THR A 134 -2.00 -4.11 -1.61
C THR A 134 -2.73 -3.81 -2.92
N ILE A 135 -3.02 -4.81 -3.75
CA ILE A 135 -3.84 -4.63 -4.95
C ILE A 135 -5.28 -4.26 -4.55
N ASN A 136 -5.86 -5.00 -3.61
CA ASN A 136 -7.20 -4.69 -3.11
C ASN A 136 -7.24 -3.27 -2.49
N TRP A 137 -6.19 -2.88 -1.77
CA TRP A 137 -6.07 -1.54 -1.23
C TRP A 137 -5.99 -0.47 -2.31
N ALA A 138 -5.18 -0.71 -3.36
CA ALA A 138 -5.08 0.19 -4.50
C ALA A 138 -6.42 0.39 -5.21
N ILE A 139 -7.22 -0.67 -5.38
CA ILE A 139 -8.44 -0.64 -6.21
C ILE A 139 -9.69 -0.26 -5.40
N THR A 140 -9.91 -0.88 -4.23
CA THR A 140 -11.21 -0.79 -3.55
C THR A 140 -11.16 -0.23 -2.13
N THR A 141 -10.19 -0.66 -1.31
CA THR A 141 -10.18 -0.39 0.13
C THR A 141 -10.13 1.10 0.43
N ASP A 142 -9.25 1.84 -0.22
CA ASP A 142 -9.10 3.28 -0.01
C ASP A 142 -10.38 4.07 -0.29
N ILE A 143 -11.13 3.67 -1.34
CA ILE A 143 -12.40 4.32 -1.70
C ILE A 143 -13.48 4.04 -0.63
N LYS A 144 -13.57 2.79 -0.19
CA LYS A 144 -14.51 2.38 0.86
C LYS A 144 -14.20 3.06 2.19
N GLN A 145 -12.93 3.10 2.57
CA GLN A 145 -12.46 3.75 3.79
C GLN A 145 -12.74 5.25 3.75
N MET A 146 -12.43 5.95 2.67
CA MET A 146 -12.72 7.38 2.50
C MET A 146 -14.21 7.66 2.74
N HIS A 147 -15.09 6.91 2.07
CA HIS A 147 -16.53 7.05 2.26
C HIS A 147 -16.96 6.84 3.71
N ASN A 148 -16.51 5.73 4.31
CA ASN A 148 -16.90 5.33 5.66
C ASN A 148 -16.38 6.32 6.72
N TYR A 149 -15.12 6.74 6.63
CA TYR A 149 -14.50 7.61 7.62
C TYR A 149 -15.09 9.02 7.58
N LEU A 150 -15.32 9.57 6.39
CA LEU A 150 -15.98 10.87 6.25
C LEU A 150 -17.42 10.82 6.75
N LYS A 151 -18.18 9.76 6.44
CA LYS A 151 -19.56 9.57 6.94
C LYS A 151 -19.60 9.46 8.45
N ARG A 152 -18.66 8.74 9.07
CA ARG A 152 -18.53 8.58 10.52
C ARG A 152 -17.85 9.77 11.20
N LYS A 153 -17.42 10.79 10.46
CA LYS A 153 -16.65 11.96 10.93
C LYS A 153 -15.40 11.58 11.73
N LEU A 154 -14.74 10.48 11.34
CA LEU A 154 -13.48 10.07 11.94
C LEU A 154 -12.34 10.93 11.42
N SER A 155 -11.41 11.31 12.29
CA SER A 155 -10.20 12.04 11.88
C SER A 155 -9.08 11.91 12.90
N TYR A 156 -7.85 12.02 12.42
CA TYR A 156 -6.67 12.23 13.24
C TYR A 156 -6.42 13.75 13.33
N GLY A 157 -6.77 14.35 14.46
CA GLY A 157 -6.76 15.80 14.66
C GLY A 157 -8.01 16.50 14.09
N LYS A 158 -7.81 17.69 13.46
CA LYS A 158 -8.93 18.47 12.90
C LYS A 158 -9.61 17.73 11.75
N PHE A 159 -10.94 17.69 11.77
CA PHE A 159 -11.72 17.08 10.68
C PHE A 159 -11.48 17.82 9.36
N PRO A 160 -11.09 17.13 8.29
CA PRO A 160 -10.75 17.75 7.02
C PRO A 160 -12.01 18.11 6.20
N SER A 161 -11.84 18.92 5.16
CA SER A 161 -12.87 19.10 4.15
C SER A 161 -13.05 17.82 3.33
N PRO A 162 -14.26 17.21 3.28
CA PRO A 162 -14.52 16.02 2.50
C PRO A 162 -14.17 16.17 1.01
N ALA A 163 -14.51 17.32 0.42
CA ALA A 163 -14.20 17.59 -0.99
C ALA A 163 -12.70 17.56 -1.28
N VAL A 164 -11.89 18.14 -0.38
CA VAL A 164 -10.43 18.15 -0.51
C VAL A 164 -9.85 16.74 -0.42
N GLU A 165 -10.33 15.91 0.52
CA GLU A 165 -9.79 14.56 0.68
C GLU A 165 -10.21 13.64 -0.48
N TRP A 166 -11.44 13.78 -1.01
CA TRP A 166 -11.84 13.09 -2.23
C TRP A 166 -11.01 13.52 -3.44
N THR A 167 -10.75 14.83 -3.60
CA THR A 167 -9.89 15.31 -4.68
C THR A 167 -8.48 14.73 -4.59
N LYS A 168 -7.87 14.73 -3.39
CA LYS A 168 -6.56 14.13 -3.17
C LYS A 168 -6.56 12.64 -3.53
N LEU A 169 -7.59 11.90 -3.11
CA LEU A 169 -7.70 10.47 -3.43
C LEU A 169 -7.79 10.23 -4.93
N VAL A 170 -8.68 10.93 -5.63
CA VAL A 170 -8.87 10.77 -7.07
C VAL A 170 -7.61 11.15 -7.84
N VAL A 171 -7.03 12.31 -7.55
CA VAL A 171 -5.81 12.79 -8.23
C VAL A 171 -4.64 11.82 -7.98
N SER A 172 -4.44 11.37 -6.74
CA SER A 172 -3.36 10.42 -6.43
C SER A 172 -3.55 9.08 -7.15
N LYS A 173 -4.78 8.56 -7.24
CA LYS A 173 -5.08 7.33 -8.00
C LYS A 173 -4.82 7.51 -9.49
N LEU A 174 -5.23 8.65 -10.08
CA LEU A 174 -4.94 8.95 -11.48
C LEU A 174 -3.43 9.00 -11.75
N VAL A 175 -2.67 9.73 -10.93
CA VAL A 175 -1.20 9.79 -11.04
C VAL A 175 -0.58 8.41 -10.86
N TYR A 176 -1.05 7.66 -9.87
CA TYR A 176 -0.56 6.30 -9.59
C TYR A 176 -0.74 5.36 -10.79
N TYR A 177 -1.95 5.25 -11.33
CA TYR A 177 -2.21 4.37 -12.49
C TYR A 177 -1.54 4.88 -13.76
N SER A 178 -1.45 6.20 -13.94
CA SER A 178 -0.69 6.77 -15.06
C SER A 178 0.78 6.38 -15.00
N LEU A 179 1.39 6.42 -13.81
CA LEU A 179 2.80 6.05 -13.63
C LEU A 179 3.04 4.55 -13.84
N TRP A 180 2.25 3.68 -13.20
CA TRP A 180 2.54 2.26 -13.13
C TRP A 180 1.94 1.41 -14.25
N ILE A 181 0.94 1.94 -14.96
CA ILE A 181 0.24 1.23 -16.05
C ILE A 181 0.36 2.01 -17.36
N VAL A 182 -0.12 3.27 -17.40
CA VAL A 182 -0.21 4.01 -18.67
C VAL A 182 1.18 4.31 -19.22
N LEU A 183 2.10 4.79 -18.40
CA LEU A 183 3.46 5.14 -18.83
C LEU A 183 4.20 3.94 -19.45
N PRO A 184 4.26 2.74 -18.82
CA PRO A 184 4.85 1.56 -19.48
C PRO A 184 4.15 1.17 -20.77
N LEU A 185 2.81 1.27 -20.86
CA LEU A 185 2.05 0.94 -22.08
C LEU A 185 2.37 1.89 -23.24
N VAL A 186 2.74 3.14 -22.94
CA VAL A 186 3.06 4.14 -23.96
C VAL A 186 4.54 4.08 -24.38
N VAL A 187 5.44 3.79 -23.41
CA VAL A 187 6.89 3.87 -23.63
C VAL A 187 7.48 2.55 -24.12
N LEU A 188 6.95 1.41 -23.66
CA LEU A 188 7.50 0.10 -23.98
C LEU A 188 6.78 -0.52 -25.18
N ASP A 189 7.58 -1.03 -26.15
CA ASP A 189 7.04 -1.82 -27.27
C ASP A 189 6.84 -3.28 -26.84
N ILE A 190 5.89 -3.50 -25.93
CA ILE A 190 5.54 -4.82 -25.39
C ILE A 190 4.02 -5.02 -25.34
N VAL A 191 3.59 -6.27 -25.29
CA VAL A 191 2.17 -6.61 -25.23
C VAL A 191 1.59 -6.14 -23.88
N TRP A 192 0.42 -5.49 -23.90
CA TRP A 192 -0.22 -4.83 -22.76
C TRP A 192 -0.33 -5.71 -21.50
N TRP A 193 -0.58 -7.02 -21.66
CA TRP A 193 -0.73 -7.94 -20.51
C TRP A 193 0.58 -8.15 -19.73
N ILE A 194 1.76 -7.95 -20.34
CA ILE A 194 3.05 -8.00 -19.65
C ILE A 194 3.15 -6.89 -18.62
N VAL A 195 2.66 -5.67 -18.97
CA VAL A 195 2.59 -4.55 -18.02
C VAL A 195 1.68 -4.90 -16.85
N LEU A 196 0.51 -5.50 -17.09
CA LEU A 196 -0.41 -5.88 -16.01
C LEU A 196 0.16 -6.99 -15.12
N ILE A 197 0.87 -7.97 -15.69
CA ILE A 197 1.56 -9.00 -14.89
C ILE A 197 2.69 -8.36 -14.07
N GLY A 198 3.47 -7.45 -14.65
CA GLY A 198 4.51 -6.72 -13.93
C GLY A 198 3.94 -5.92 -12.75
N PHE A 199 2.85 -5.20 -12.98
CA PHE A 199 2.10 -4.49 -11.93
C PHE A 199 1.62 -5.45 -10.83
N PHE A 200 1.06 -6.60 -11.20
CA PHE A 200 0.66 -7.64 -10.25
C PHE A 200 1.86 -8.16 -9.44
N VAL A 201 2.98 -8.48 -10.10
CA VAL A 201 4.20 -8.98 -9.44
C VAL A 201 4.72 -7.97 -8.41
N MET A 202 4.78 -6.68 -8.75
CA MET A 202 5.17 -5.62 -7.83
C MET A 202 4.30 -5.61 -6.56
N HIS A 203 2.99 -5.57 -6.73
CA HIS A 203 2.05 -5.53 -5.61
C HIS A 203 2.08 -6.81 -4.78
N TYR A 204 2.10 -7.96 -5.44
CA TYR A 204 2.16 -9.25 -4.76
C TYR A 204 3.41 -9.36 -3.88
N THR A 205 4.57 -8.97 -4.43
CA THR A 205 5.84 -8.94 -3.68
C THR A 205 5.76 -7.98 -2.50
N ALA A 206 5.25 -6.77 -2.70
CA ALA A 206 5.09 -5.79 -1.64
C ALA A 206 4.22 -6.34 -0.49
N SER A 207 3.09 -6.98 -0.80
CA SER A 207 2.20 -7.58 0.19
C SER A 207 2.86 -8.71 0.99
N ILE A 208 3.60 -9.59 0.33
CA ILE A 208 4.31 -10.70 1.02
C ILE A 208 5.40 -10.18 1.95
N MET A 209 6.09 -9.09 1.60
CA MET A 209 7.06 -8.45 2.48
C MET A 209 6.41 -7.88 3.75
N HIS A 210 5.17 -7.35 3.65
CA HIS A 210 4.39 -6.92 4.81
C HIS A 210 4.02 -8.11 5.72
N TYR A 211 3.61 -9.25 5.16
CA TYR A 211 3.27 -10.45 5.92
C TYR A 211 4.44 -10.94 6.81
N LYS A 212 5.66 -10.96 6.26
CA LYS A 212 6.85 -11.43 6.99
C LYS A 212 7.20 -10.56 8.21
N LYS A 213 6.84 -9.27 8.21
CA LYS A 213 7.10 -8.38 9.34
C LYS A 213 6.05 -8.48 10.45
N SER A 214 4.84 -8.95 10.14
CA SER A 214 3.70 -9.06 11.07
C SER A 214 3.70 -10.36 11.92
N ASN A 215 4.62 -11.28 11.66
CA ASN A 215 4.84 -12.53 12.38
C ASN A 215 6.20 -12.51 13.07
#